data_a52e6d3e707e30cd285c5a819dad6261
#
_entry.id   a52e6d3e707e30cd285c5a819dad6261
#
_cell.length_a   1.000
_cell.length_b   1.000
_cell.length_c   1.000
_cell.angle_alpha   90.00
_cell.angle_beta   90.00
_cell.angle_gamma   90.00
#
_symmetry.space_group_name_H-M   'P 1'
#
loop_
_entity.id
_entity.type
_entity.pdbx_description
1 polymer ?
#
loop_
_entity_poly.entity_id
_entity_poly.type
_entity_poly.pdbx_seq_one_letter_code
_entity_poly.pdbx_strand_id
1 'polypeptide(L)'
;MLAELELDGEQRSVIMQAPKNGFFYVLDRKTGELLSAEKFGRATWATHVDMETGRPVESKFADYQKNGGSFIWPYPYGAHKWQPMSYSTKTGLMYIPVQSIPAYFSAQKDVMYRVNRWNT
;
A
#
# COMPACT_ATOMS: atom_id res chain seq x y z
N MET A 1 11.52 3.08 6.37
CA MET A 1 12.35 2.83 7.60
C MET A 1 13.43 1.84 7.25
N LEU A 2 14.62 1.97 7.84
CA LEU A 2 15.74 1.05 7.63
C LEU A 2 15.92 0.19 8.88
N ALA A 3 16.22 -1.08 8.72
CA ALA A 3 16.51 -2.01 9.81
C ALA A 3 17.44 -3.14 9.35
N GLU A 4 17.99 -3.84 10.33
CA GLU A 4 18.66 -5.13 10.15
C GLU A 4 17.71 -6.20 10.71
N LEU A 5 17.35 -7.15 9.88
CA LEU A 5 16.46 -8.27 10.23
C LEU A 5 17.18 -9.60 10.04
N GLU A 6 16.84 -10.57 10.87
CA GLU A 6 17.18 -11.97 10.62
C GLU A 6 16.00 -12.62 9.90
N LEU A 7 16.21 -13.01 8.65
CA LEU A 7 15.20 -13.66 7.80
C LEU A 7 15.80 -14.98 7.31
N ASP A 8 15.11 -16.08 7.59
CA ASP A 8 15.54 -17.44 7.21
C ASP A 8 16.97 -17.80 7.68
N GLY A 9 17.37 -17.26 8.83
CA GLY A 9 18.70 -17.47 9.41
C GLY A 9 19.81 -16.58 8.84
N GLU A 10 19.48 -15.66 7.94
CA GLU A 10 20.42 -14.69 7.36
C GLU A 10 20.14 -13.27 7.83
N GLN A 11 21.21 -12.52 8.14
CA GLN A 11 21.12 -11.10 8.43
C GLN A 11 20.91 -10.31 7.14
N ARG A 12 19.77 -9.61 7.05
CA ARG A 12 19.40 -8.78 5.91
C ARG A 12 19.25 -7.32 6.29
N SER A 13 19.92 -6.45 5.55
CA SER A 13 19.71 -5.01 5.64
C SER A 13 18.47 -4.63 4.82
N VAL A 14 17.40 -4.15 5.46
CA VAL A 14 16.11 -3.97 4.78
C VAL A 14 15.64 -2.52 4.74
N ILE A 15 14.79 -2.24 3.75
CA ILE A 15 13.89 -1.08 3.71
C ILE A 15 12.48 -1.58 3.97
N MET A 16 11.81 -0.97 4.96
CA MET A 16 10.42 -1.26 5.28
C MET A 16 9.55 -0.03 5.01
N GLN A 17 8.42 -0.22 4.32
CA GLN A 17 7.51 0.87 3.99
C GLN A 17 6.05 0.42 4.02
N ALA A 18 5.19 1.23 4.65
CA ALA A 18 3.74 1.13 4.59
C ALA A 18 3.19 2.34 3.80
N PRO A 19 3.11 2.28 2.47
CA PRO A 19 2.58 3.37 1.67
C PRO A 19 1.05 3.45 1.74
N LYS A 20 0.47 4.43 1.07
CA LYS A 20 -0.97 4.68 1.01
C LYS A 20 -1.82 3.50 0.54
N ASN A 21 -1.24 2.62 -0.27
CA ASN A 21 -1.94 1.54 -0.96
C ASN A 21 -2.45 0.40 -0.07
N GLY A 22 -2.01 0.35 1.20
CA GLY A 22 -2.46 -0.65 2.18
C GLY A 22 -1.59 -1.90 2.26
N PHE A 23 -0.48 -1.97 1.52
CA PHE A 23 0.51 -3.06 1.61
C PHE A 23 1.76 -2.60 2.34
N PHE A 24 2.31 -3.48 3.18
CA PHE A 24 3.60 -3.29 3.84
C PHE A 24 4.67 -4.03 3.05
N TYR A 25 5.66 -3.29 2.59
CA TYR A 25 6.75 -3.81 1.78
C TYR A 25 8.02 -3.92 2.60
N VAL A 26 8.73 -5.04 2.42
CA VAL A 26 10.08 -5.26 2.93
C VAL A 26 10.98 -5.58 1.74
N LEU A 27 11.98 -4.77 1.51
CA LEU A 27 12.94 -4.93 0.43
C LEU A 27 14.35 -5.08 0.99
N ASP A 28 15.17 -5.91 0.34
CA ASP A 28 16.60 -5.92 0.58
C ASP A 28 17.19 -4.56 0.14
N ARG A 29 17.90 -3.89 1.04
CA ARG A 29 18.45 -2.55 0.80
C ARG A 29 19.59 -2.54 -0.21
N LYS A 30 20.31 -3.66 -0.37
CA LYS A 30 21.47 -3.77 -1.24
C LYS A 30 21.09 -4.12 -2.67
N THR A 31 20.13 -5.02 -2.84
CA THR A 31 19.74 -5.59 -4.13
C THR A 31 18.44 -4.98 -4.69
N GLY A 32 17.57 -4.47 -3.83
CA GLY A 32 16.20 -4.06 -4.18
C GLY A 32 15.22 -5.22 -4.29
N GLU A 33 15.63 -6.44 -3.94
CA GLU A 33 14.78 -7.62 -3.93
C GLU A 33 13.58 -7.43 -3.01
N LEU A 34 12.37 -7.76 -3.49
CA LEU A 34 11.17 -7.77 -2.69
C LEU A 34 11.13 -9.04 -1.82
N LEU A 35 11.29 -8.85 -0.51
CA LEU A 35 11.31 -9.94 0.46
C LEU A 35 9.92 -10.27 0.99
N SER A 36 9.05 -9.26 1.13
CA SER A 36 7.67 -9.43 1.60
C SER A 36 6.80 -8.26 1.17
N ALA A 37 5.52 -8.53 0.90
CA ALA A 37 4.51 -7.52 0.60
C ALA A 37 3.13 -7.97 1.08
N GLU A 38 2.80 -7.66 2.32
CA GLU A 38 1.57 -8.09 2.98
C GLU A 38 0.62 -6.93 3.27
N LYS A 39 -0.68 -7.19 3.30
CA LYS A 39 -1.66 -6.17 3.68
C LYS A 39 -1.52 -5.84 5.16
N PHE A 40 -1.28 -4.56 5.49
CA PHE A 40 -1.32 -4.06 6.87
C PHE A 40 -2.66 -3.40 7.22
N GLY A 41 -3.51 -3.15 6.22
CA GLY A 41 -4.82 -2.57 6.36
C GLY A 41 -5.79 -3.08 5.31
N ARG A 42 -7.06 -2.66 5.39
CA ARG A 42 -8.05 -3.05 4.38
C ARG A 42 -7.68 -2.43 3.03
N ALA A 43 -7.39 -3.27 2.05
CA ALA A 43 -7.12 -2.90 0.67
C ALA A 43 -7.95 -3.80 -0.26
N THR A 44 -9.00 -3.22 -0.88
CA THR A 44 -9.91 -3.98 -1.74
C THR A 44 -9.57 -3.84 -3.23
N TRP A 45 -8.79 -2.83 -3.60
CA TRP A 45 -8.38 -2.57 -4.98
C TRP A 45 -7.44 -3.65 -5.56
N ALA A 46 -6.72 -4.37 -4.69
CA ALA A 46 -5.84 -5.46 -5.08
C ALA A 46 -6.02 -6.67 -4.16
N THR A 47 -5.78 -7.86 -4.69
CA THR A 47 -5.84 -9.12 -3.94
C THR A 47 -4.57 -9.36 -3.14
N HIS A 48 -3.41 -9.24 -3.78
CA HIS A 48 -2.07 -9.45 -3.22
C HIS A 48 -1.04 -8.71 -4.09
N VAL A 49 0.22 -8.77 -3.70
CA VAL A 49 1.35 -8.36 -4.54
C VAL A 49 2.00 -9.62 -5.09
N ASP A 50 2.18 -9.67 -6.40
CA ASP A 50 2.94 -10.72 -7.06
C ASP A 50 4.42 -10.57 -6.67
N MET A 51 4.98 -11.59 -6.03
CA MET A 51 6.34 -11.54 -5.48
C MET A 51 7.44 -11.59 -6.54
N GLU A 52 7.15 -12.12 -7.74
CA GLU A 52 8.13 -12.18 -8.83
C GLU A 52 8.27 -10.82 -9.53
N THR A 53 7.14 -10.14 -9.74
CA THR A 53 7.10 -8.87 -10.46
C THR A 53 7.12 -7.64 -9.53
N GLY A 54 6.83 -7.82 -8.25
CA GLY A 54 6.65 -6.75 -7.27
C GLY A 54 5.37 -5.91 -7.50
N ARG A 55 4.47 -6.35 -8.38
CA ARG A 55 3.28 -5.59 -8.75
C ARG A 55 2.02 -6.09 -8.04
N PRO A 56 1.17 -5.18 -7.56
CA PRO A 56 -0.13 -5.56 -7.02
C PRO A 56 -1.02 -6.19 -8.12
N VAL A 57 -1.69 -7.28 -7.76
CA VAL A 57 -2.69 -7.92 -8.61
C VAL A 57 -4.04 -7.28 -8.33
N GLU A 58 -4.54 -6.52 -9.31
CA GLU A 58 -5.78 -5.77 -9.17
C GLU A 58 -6.98 -6.69 -8.97
N SER A 59 -7.93 -6.24 -8.16
CA SER A 59 -9.20 -6.92 -7.96
C SER A 59 -10.27 -6.34 -8.88
N LYS A 60 -11.42 -7.02 -8.96
CA LYS A 60 -12.59 -6.50 -9.68
C LYS A 60 -13.07 -5.12 -9.22
N PHE A 61 -12.75 -4.70 -7.99
CA PHE A 61 -13.13 -3.39 -7.46
C PHE A 61 -12.29 -2.24 -8.01
N ALA A 62 -11.05 -2.53 -8.48
CA ALA A 62 -10.21 -1.54 -9.14
C ALA A 62 -10.80 -1.09 -10.49
N ASP A 63 -11.61 -1.93 -11.13
CA ASP A 63 -12.20 -1.70 -12.44
C ASP A 63 -13.52 -0.88 -12.37
N TYR A 64 -13.55 0.11 -11.46
CA TYR A 64 -14.73 0.93 -11.19
C TYR A 64 -15.25 1.69 -12.41
N GLN A 65 -14.39 1.96 -13.38
CA GLN A 65 -14.78 2.62 -14.64
C GLN A 65 -15.73 1.75 -15.46
N LYS A 66 -15.49 0.44 -15.50
CA LYS A 66 -16.34 -0.52 -16.22
C LYS A 66 -17.58 -0.92 -15.42
N ASN A 67 -17.45 -0.93 -14.09
CA ASN A 67 -18.50 -1.43 -13.19
C ASN A 67 -19.51 -0.36 -12.73
N GLY A 68 -19.44 0.86 -13.28
CA GLY A 68 -20.33 1.97 -12.91
C GLY A 68 -20.05 2.59 -11.54
N GLY A 69 -18.97 2.17 -10.87
CA GLY A 69 -18.51 2.68 -9.58
C GLY A 69 -18.35 1.59 -8.53
N SER A 70 -17.48 1.84 -7.56
CA SER A 70 -17.16 0.90 -6.46
C SER A 70 -16.75 1.63 -5.19
N PHE A 71 -17.09 1.07 -4.03
CA PHE A 71 -16.44 1.44 -2.77
C PHE A 71 -15.09 0.75 -2.66
N ILE A 72 -14.03 1.54 -2.56
CA ILE A 72 -12.66 1.06 -2.53
C ILE A 72 -11.97 1.48 -1.23
N TRP A 73 -11.27 0.54 -0.61
CA TRP A 73 -10.32 0.77 0.47
C TRP A 73 -8.89 0.65 -0.07
N PRO A 74 -7.98 1.45 0.42
CA PRO A 74 -8.20 2.68 1.17
C PRO A 74 -8.73 3.81 0.28
N TYR A 75 -9.26 4.86 0.91
CA TYR A 75 -9.62 6.11 0.23
C TYR A 75 -8.38 6.86 -0.30
N PRO A 76 -8.52 7.97 -1.08
CA PRO A 76 -7.39 8.61 -1.77
C PRO A 76 -6.24 9.11 -0.87
N TYR A 77 -6.53 9.37 0.41
CA TYR A 77 -5.47 9.74 1.35
C TYR A 77 -4.68 8.52 1.89
N GLY A 78 -5.17 7.29 1.65
CA GLY A 78 -4.44 6.05 1.92
C GLY A 78 -4.74 5.41 3.27
N ALA A 79 -4.29 4.15 3.42
CA ALA A 79 -4.35 3.41 4.68
C ALA A 79 -3.33 3.93 5.71
N HIS A 80 -2.22 4.47 5.24
CA HIS A 80 -1.19 5.15 6.03
C HIS A 80 -0.69 6.37 5.24
N LYS A 81 -0.29 7.44 5.92
CA LYS A 81 0.08 8.69 5.27
C LYS A 81 1.38 9.27 5.87
N TRP A 82 1.26 10.40 6.57
CA TRP A 82 2.39 11.14 7.12
C TRP A 82 2.75 10.74 8.56
N GLN A 83 1.88 10.02 9.23
CA GLN A 83 2.10 9.58 10.60
C GLN A 83 3.35 8.69 10.66
N PRO A 84 4.23 8.85 11.67
CA PRO A 84 5.44 8.04 11.76
C PRO A 84 5.11 6.58 12.10
N MET A 85 5.85 5.68 11.47
CA MET A 85 5.92 4.27 11.88
C MET A 85 7.07 4.09 12.88
N SER A 86 7.02 3.05 13.71
CA SER A 86 8.12 2.67 14.58
C SER A 86 8.37 1.16 14.56
N TYR A 87 9.63 0.79 14.67
CA TYR A 87 10.07 -0.61 14.77
C TYR A 87 10.76 -0.84 16.11
N SER A 88 10.37 -1.90 16.79
CA SER A 88 10.99 -2.32 18.04
C SER A 88 11.95 -3.49 17.80
N THR A 89 13.23 -3.26 17.96
CA THR A 89 14.25 -4.32 17.84
C THR A 89 14.15 -5.36 18.96
N LYS A 90 13.52 -5.00 20.10
CA LYS A 90 13.33 -5.92 21.24
C LYS A 90 12.23 -6.94 20.98
N THR A 91 11.17 -6.55 20.25
CA THR A 91 9.99 -7.41 20.00
C THR A 91 9.90 -7.90 18.58
N GLY A 92 10.69 -7.34 17.65
CA GLY A 92 10.59 -7.61 16.22
C GLY A 92 9.32 -7.06 15.58
N LEU A 93 8.55 -6.20 16.27
CA LEU A 93 7.27 -5.69 15.80
C LEU A 93 7.39 -4.32 15.15
N MET A 94 6.65 -4.16 14.05
CA MET A 94 6.41 -2.88 13.41
C MET A 94 5.06 -2.31 13.85
N TYR A 95 5.06 -1.04 14.26
CA TYR A 95 3.84 -0.30 14.64
C TYR A 95 3.50 0.70 13.56
N ILE A 96 2.31 0.56 12.98
CA ILE A 96 1.85 1.35 11.84
C ILE A 96 0.51 1.98 12.19
N PRO A 97 0.37 3.32 12.20
CA PRO A 97 -0.93 3.98 12.30
C PRO A 97 -1.75 3.72 11.03
N VAL A 98 -2.93 3.14 11.18
CA VAL A 98 -3.76 2.70 10.04
C VAL A 98 -5.10 3.44 10.03
N GLN A 99 -5.50 3.91 8.83
CA GLN A 99 -6.82 4.44 8.55
C GLN A 99 -7.60 3.44 7.69
N SER A 100 -8.79 3.04 8.14
CA SER A 100 -9.67 2.12 7.41
C SER A 100 -10.92 2.83 6.91
N ILE A 101 -10.75 3.74 5.96
CA ILE A 101 -11.80 4.59 5.39
C ILE A 101 -11.97 4.22 3.92
N PRO A 102 -13.21 3.98 3.43
CA PRO A 102 -13.47 3.81 2.00
C PRO A 102 -13.72 5.14 1.31
N ALA A 103 -13.61 5.11 -0.02
CA ALA A 103 -14.22 6.13 -0.88
C ALA A 103 -15.00 5.46 -2.02
N TYR A 104 -16.02 6.12 -2.50
CA TYR A 104 -16.72 5.71 -3.70
C TYR A 104 -16.00 6.29 -4.91
N PHE A 105 -15.56 5.42 -5.83
CA PHE A 105 -14.93 5.79 -7.08
C PHE A 105 -15.90 5.49 -8.23
N SER A 106 -16.04 6.44 -9.13
CA SER A 106 -16.82 6.26 -10.37
C SER A 106 -16.14 7.00 -11.53
N ALA A 107 -16.34 6.51 -12.74
CA ALA A 107 -15.89 7.24 -13.92
C ALA A 107 -16.82 8.43 -14.19
N GLN A 108 -16.25 9.60 -14.41
CA GLN A 108 -16.98 10.74 -14.94
C GLN A 108 -16.85 10.75 -16.47
N LYS A 109 -17.97 10.96 -17.18
CA LYS A 109 -17.99 10.99 -18.65
C LYS A 109 -17.29 12.22 -19.22
N ASP A 110 -17.37 13.36 -18.51
CA ASP A 110 -16.86 14.65 -18.98
C ASP A 110 -15.99 15.29 -17.88
N VAL A 111 -14.72 14.91 -17.85
CA VAL A 111 -13.75 15.53 -16.94
C VAL A 111 -13.21 16.80 -17.60
N MET A 112 -13.63 17.98 -17.11
CA MET A 112 -13.04 19.25 -17.50
C MET A 112 -11.98 19.68 -16.49
N TYR A 113 -10.74 19.86 -16.96
CA TYR A 113 -9.68 20.40 -16.14
C TYR A 113 -10.01 21.80 -15.62
N ARG A 114 -9.94 22.00 -14.31
CA ARG A 114 -10.15 23.28 -13.65
C ARG A 114 -8.94 23.60 -12.81
N VAL A 115 -8.35 24.79 -13.06
CA VAL A 115 -7.19 25.27 -12.30
C VAL A 115 -7.56 25.47 -10.82
N ASN A 116 -6.66 25.08 -9.92
CA ASN A 116 -6.81 25.21 -8.46
C ASN A 116 -8.02 24.49 -7.86
N ARG A 117 -8.51 23.42 -8.50
CA ARG A 117 -9.58 22.54 -7.98
C ARG A 117 -9.20 21.07 -8.12
N TRP A 118 -9.80 20.24 -7.27
CA TRP A 118 -9.77 18.79 -7.47
C TRP A 118 -10.59 18.48 -8.73
N ASN A 119 -9.93 17.89 -9.71
CA ASN A 119 -10.58 17.45 -10.95
C ASN A 119 -11.02 15.99 -10.75
N THR A 120 -12.25 15.83 -10.25
CA THR A 120 -12.87 14.52 -9.99
C THR A 120 -14.07 14.35 -10.85
#